data_14ea4256a16ad1ed078fe7b2f6bac675
#
_entry.id   14ea4256a16ad1ed078fe7b2f6bac675
#
_cell.length_a   1.000
_cell.length_b   1.000
_cell.length_c   1.000
_cell.angle_alpha   90.00
_cell.angle_beta   90.00
_cell.angle_gamma   90.00
#
_symmetry.space_group_name_H-M   'P 1'
#
loop_
_entity.id
_entity.type
_entity.pdbx_description
1 polymer ?
#
loop_
_entity_poly.entity_id
_entity_poly.type
_entity_poly.pdbx_seq_one_letter_code
_entity_poly.pdbx_strand_id
1 'polypeptide(L)'
;MDMSKYIGEATAYDKKLMLERKEPLSWLKSISAFANTFGGVLLYGVDNDGNLVGLENAERDAEDISEMVKCLMDPVPDFTLSLHEEDRKSVV
;
A
#
# COMPACT_ATOMS: atom_id res chain seq x y z
N MET A 1 -9.84 3.97 -13.24
CA MET A 1 -8.61 3.14 -13.27
C MET A 1 -8.95 1.69 -12.96
N ASP A 2 -8.43 0.77 -13.73
CA ASP A 2 -8.56 -0.64 -13.44
C ASP A 2 -7.40 -1.06 -12.52
N MET A 3 -7.71 -1.47 -11.29
CA MET A 3 -6.72 -1.89 -10.32
C MET A 3 -6.34 -3.36 -10.42
N SER A 4 -7.01 -4.12 -11.30
CA SER A 4 -6.77 -5.56 -11.38
C SER A 4 -5.32 -5.90 -11.73
N LYS A 5 -4.65 -5.08 -12.51
CA LYS A 5 -3.25 -5.28 -12.86
C LYS A 5 -2.29 -5.12 -11.67
N TYR A 6 -2.71 -4.42 -10.60
CA TYR A 6 -1.91 -4.28 -9.38
C TYR A 6 -2.27 -5.32 -8.33
N ILE A 7 -3.52 -5.75 -8.34
CA ILE A 7 -4.06 -6.70 -7.37
C ILE A 7 -3.74 -8.15 -7.79
N GLY A 8 -3.71 -8.41 -9.10
CA GLY A 8 -3.53 -9.75 -9.65
C GLY A 8 -4.67 -10.66 -9.23
N GLU A 9 -4.32 -11.80 -8.62
CA GLU A 9 -5.31 -12.78 -8.15
C GLU A 9 -5.66 -12.60 -6.66
N ALA A 10 -5.18 -11.52 -6.03
CA ALA A 10 -5.49 -11.28 -4.64
C ALA A 10 -7.00 -11.04 -4.47
N THR A 11 -7.59 -11.69 -3.47
CA THR A 11 -9.01 -11.54 -3.16
C THR A 11 -9.29 -10.39 -2.19
N ALA A 12 -8.27 -9.92 -1.47
CA ALA A 12 -8.38 -8.83 -0.51
C ALA A 12 -7.46 -7.68 -0.92
N TYR A 13 -8.00 -6.48 -0.89
CA TYR A 13 -7.20 -5.29 -1.13
C TYR A 13 -7.79 -4.09 -0.40
N ASP A 14 -6.95 -3.09 -0.18
CA ASP A 14 -7.35 -1.79 0.35
C ASP A 14 -6.58 -0.71 -0.42
N LYS A 15 -7.08 0.50 -0.37
CA LYS A 15 -6.49 1.63 -1.07
C LYS A 15 -6.41 2.83 -0.16
N LYS A 16 -5.30 3.55 -0.26
CA LYS A 16 -5.04 4.75 0.51
C LYS A 16 -4.62 5.87 -0.43
N LEU A 17 -5.11 7.06 -0.15
CA LEU A 17 -4.77 8.23 -0.94
C LEU A 17 -3.31 8.64 -0.74
N MET A 18 -2.83 8.53 0.49
CA MET A 18 -1.49 8.95 0.87
C MET A 18 -0.98 8.14 2.06
N LEU A 19 0.33 8.21 2.29
CA LEU A 19 0.93 7.57 3.46
C LEU A 19 0.72 8.43 4.71
N GLU A 20 0.00 7.88 5.68
CA GLU A 20 -0.26 8.53 6.97
C GLU A 20 0.86 8.21 7.95
N ARG A 21 1.85 9.11 8.04
CA ARG A 21 3.03 8.90 8.91
C ARG A 21 2.73 9.15 10.38
N LYS A 22 1.78 10.04 10.67
CA LYS A 22 1.42 10.41 12.05
C LYS A 22 0.52 9.41 12.72
N GLU A 23 -0.25 8.67 11.93
CA GLU A 23 -1.19 7.67 12.42
C GLU A 23 -0.99 6.35 11.66
N PRO A 24 0.16 5.68 11.86
CA PRO A 24 0.47 4.48 11.10
C PRO A 24 -0.51 3.33 11.32
N LEU A 25 -1.20 3.29 12.46
CA LEU A 25 -2.20 2.25 12.70
C LEU A 25 -3.35 2.32 11.69
N SER A 26 -3.59 3.47 11.07
CA SER A 26 -4.67 3.62 10.08
C SER A 26 -4.48 2.69 8.88
N TRP A 27 -3.23 2.34 8.55
CA TRP A 27 -2.93 1.43 7.43
C TRP A 27 -2.23 0.15 7.85
N LEU A 28 -1.49 0.14 8.98
CA LEU A 28 -0.86 -1.08 9.49
C LEU A 28 -1.89 -2.15 9.84
N LYS A 29 -3.09 -1.75 10.27
CA LYS A 29 -4.17 -2.70 10.54
C LYS A 29 -4.57 -3.50 9.31
N SER A 30 -4.55 -2.88 8.13
CA SER A 30 -4.84 -3.58 6.87
C SER A 30 -3.77 -4.63 6.56
N ILE A 31 -2.51 -4.26 6.75
CA ILE A 31 -1.40 -5.20 6.56
C ILE A 31 -1.51 -6.36 7.53
N SER A 32 -1.81 -6.08 8.79
CA SER A 32 -2.00 -7.13 9.80
C SER A 32 -3.15 -8.06 9.44
N ALA A 33 -4.28 -7.51 9.02
CA ALA A 33 -5.42 -8.29 8.60
C ALA A 33 -5.09 -9.19 7.41
N PHE A 34 -4.37 -8.68 6.41
CA PHE A 34 -3.94 -9.47 5.25
C PHE A 34 -2.97 -10.57 5.66
N ALA A 35 -2.01 -10.27 6.53
CA ALA A 35 -1.03 -11.25 7.00
C ALA A 35 -1.67 -12.39 7.79
N ASN A 36 -2.77 -12.13 8.48
CA ASN A 36 -3.50 -13.13 9.28
C ASN A 36 -4.52 -13.93 8.46
N THR A 37 -4.61 -13.69 7.17
CA THR A 37 -5.51 -14.39 6.26
C THR A 37 -4.71 -14.94 5.07
N PHE A 38 -5.27 -14.89 3.88
CA PHE A 38 -4.61 -15.40 2.66
C PHE A 38 -3.72 -14.34 1.98
N GLY A 39 -3.46 -13.24 2.67
CA GLY A 39 -2.72 -12.13 2.10
C GLY A 39 -3.64 -11.10 1.47
N GLY A 40 -3.04 -10.09 0.85
CA GLY A 40 -3.78 -9.03 0.21
C GLY A 40 -2.83 -7.98 -0.37
N VAL A 41 -3.42 -6.93 -0.92
CA VAL A 41 -2.70 -5.83 -1.53
C VAL A 41 -3.16 -4.52 -0.93
N LEU A 42 -2.21 -3.68 -0.55
CA LEU A 42 -2.49 -2.31 -0.10
C LEU A 42 -1.87 -1.36 -1.12
N LEU A 43 -2.69 -0.51 -1.70
CA LEU A 43 -2.28 0.47 -2.71
C LEU A 43 -2.27 1.88 -2.13
N TYR A 44 -1.23 2.62 -2.41
CA TYR A 44 -1.10 4.04 -2.04
C TYR A 44 -1.13 4.91 -3.30
N GLY A 45 -1.80 6.05 -3.21
CA GLY A 45 -1.93 6.97 -4.34
C GLY A 45 -3.22 6.80 -5.12
N VAL A 46 -4.19 6.11 -4.53
CA VAL A 46 -5.49 5.82 -5.15
C VAL A 46 -6.60 6.33 -4.23
N ASP A 47 -7.57 7.05 -4.78
CA ASP A 47 -8.68 7.58 -3.99
C ASP A 47 -9.76 6.51 -3.72
N ASN A 48 -10.81 6.89 -2.97
CA ASN A 48 -11.88 5.98 -2.60
C ASN A 48 -12.70 5.48 -3.79
N ASP A 49 -12.69 6.22 -4.89
CA ASP A 49 -13.40 5.84 -6.12
C ASP A 49 -12.56 4.97 -7.04
N GLY A 50 -11.33 4.66 -6.63
CA GLY A 50 -10.41 3.86 -7.43
C GLY A 50 -9.66 4.66 -8.48
N ASN A 51 -9.69 5.98 -8.41
CA ASN A 51 -8.98 6.85 -9.34
C ASN A 51 -7.51 7.00 -8.95
N LEU A 52 -6.65 6.95 -9.94
CA LEU A 52 -5.22 7.15 -9.76
C LEU A 52 -4.95 8.63 -9.50
N VAL A 53 -4.55 8.95 -8.29
CA VAL A 53 -4.18 10.31 -7.91
C VAL A 53 -2.66 10.48 -7.96
N GLY A 54 -1.93 9.45 -7.54
CA GLY A 54 -0.48 9.44 -7.49
C GLY A 54 0.06 9.95 -6.16
N LEU A 55 1.33 9.67 -5.95
CA LEU A 55 2.09 10.11 -4.78
C LEU A 55 3.12 11.14 -5.22
N GLU A 56 3.33 12.16 -4.39
CA GLU A 56 4.29 13.22 -4.68
C GLU A 56 5.72 12.68 -4.73
N ASN A 57 6.07 11.79 -3.79
CA ASN A 57 7.38 11.13 -3.77
C ASN A 57 7.19 9.66 -3.41
N ALA A 58 6.87 8.86 -4.42
CA ALA A 58 6.55 7.45 -4.24
C ALA A 58 7.75 6.63 -3.77
N GLU A 59 8.96 6.95 -4.22
CA GLU A 59 10.17 6.23 -3.79
C GLU A 59 10.39 6.39 -2.30
N ARG A 60 10.28 7.61 -1.80
CA ARG A 60 10.42 7.89 -0.38
C ARG A 60 9.31 7.24 0.44
N ASP A 61 8.08 7.28 -0.06
CA ASP A 61 6.95 6.65 0.59
C ASP A 61 7.16 5.13 0.68
N ALA A 62 7.67 4.51 -0.37
CA ALA A 62 7.97 3.07 -0.36
C ALA A 62 9.05 2.73 0.68
N GLU A 63 10.10 3.52 0.78
CA GLU A 63 11.14 3.34 1.79
C GLU A 63 10.57 3.48 3.20
N ASP A 64 9.76 4.51 3.42
CA ASP A 64 9.16 4.76 4.72
C ASP A 64 8.17 3.67 5.12
N ILE A 65 7.36 3.18 4.17
CA ILE A 65 6.45 2.05 4.41
C ILE A 65 7.24 0.83 4.87
N SER A 66 8.30 0.48 4.14
CA SER A 66 9.14 -0.67 4.47
C SER A 66 9.72 -0.54 5.87
N GLU A 67 10.27 0.61 6.20
CA GLU A 67 10.88 0.86 7.50
C GLU A 67 9.85 0.82 8.62
N MET A 68 8.69 1.44 8.42
CA MET A 68 7.64 1.46 9.43
C MET A 68 7.06 0.08 9.69
N VAL A 69 6.86 -0.74 8.65
CA VAL A 69 6.40 -2.12 8.82
C VAL A 69 7.42 -2.91 9.64
N LYS A 70 8.70 -2.79 9.31
CA LYS A 70 9.76 -3.51 10.03
C LYS A 70 9.93 -3.08 11.47
N CYS A 71 9.69 -1.78 11.75
CA CYS A 71 9.89 -1.23 13.10
C CYS A 71 8.65 -1.37 13.98
N LEU A 72 7.46 -1.33 13.42
CA LEU A 72 6.22 -1.23 14.18
C LEU A 72 5.41 -2.53 14.25
N MET A 73 5.75 -3.53 13.46
CA MET A 73 5.06 -4.82 13.47
C MET A 73 5.96 -5.93 14.00
N ASP A 74 5.40 -6.76 14.89
CA ASP A 74 6.09 -7.90 15.47
C ASP A 74 5.10 -9.06 15.63
N PRO A 75 5.28 -10.18 14.90
CA PRO A 75 6.35 -10.41 13.93
C PRO A 75 6.18 -9.58 12.66
N VAL A 76 7.28 -9.32 11.98
CA VAL A 76 7.24 -8.61 10.69
C VAL A 76 6.66 -9.56 9.65
N PRO A 77 5.57 -9.18 8.96
CA PRO A 77 4.98 -10.04 7.92
C PRO A 77 5.86 -10.07 6.67
N ASP A 78 5.69 -11.13 5.87
CA ASP A 78 6.28 -11.17 4.55
C ASP A 78 5.53 -10.19 3.65
N PHE A 79 6.27 -9.29 3.03
CA PHE A 79 5.67 -8.30 2.13
C PHE A 79 6.62 -7.93 1.00
N THR A 80 6.04 -7.49 -0.09
CA THR A 80 6.78 -6.98 -1.24
C THR A 80 6.27 -5.60 -1.58
N LEU A 81 7.17 -4.68 -1.82
CA LEU A 81 6.85 -3.34 -2.29
C LEU A 81 7.11 -3.24 -3.77
N SER A 82 6.15 -2.67 -4.48
CA SER A 82 6.27 -2.42 -5.92
C SER A 82 5.90 -0.98 -6.21
N LEU A 83 6.71 -0.33 -7.04
CA LEU A 83 6.47 1.03 -7.49
C LEU A 83 5.93 0.97 -8.91
N HIS A 84 4.80 1.62 -9.15
CA HIS A 84 4.16 1.65 -10.46
C HIS A 84 4.01 3.09 -10.93
N GLU A 85 4.17 3.31 -12.22
CA GLU A 85 3.97 4.62 -12.82
C GLU A 85 2.97 4.50 -13.97
N GLU A 86 1.99 5.40 -13.99
CA GLU A 86 0.96 5.46 -15.01
C GLU A 86 0.52 6.92 -15.17
N ASP A 87 0.47 7.41 -16.41
CA ASP A 87 0.07 8.79 -16.73
C ASP A 87 0.84 9.83 -15.91
N ARG A 88 2.15 9.61 -15.74
CA ARG A 88 3.05 10.46 -14.95
C ARG A 88 2.71 10.52 -13.45
N LYS A 89 1.87 9.61 -12.98
CA LYS A 89 1.51 9.46 -11.58
C LYS A 89 2.12 8.18 -11.05
N SER A 90 2.68 8.23 -9.86
CA SER A 90 3.33 7.08 -9.24
C SER A 90 2.51 6.59 -8.07
N VAL A 91 2.38 5.28 -7.94
CA VAL A 91 1.70 4.59 -6.83
C VAL A 91 2.61 3.51 -6.26
N VAL A 92 2.34 3.11 -5.03
CA VAL A 92 3.05 2.04 -4.34
C VAL A 92 2.09 0.94 -3.92
#